data_3a5ea6f04e3ff5dbb928988ed47ac867
#
_entry.id   3a5ea6f04e3ff5dbb928988ed47ac867
#
_cell.length_a   1.000
_cell.length_b   1.000
_cell.length_c   1.000
_cell.angle_alpha   90.00
_cell.angle_beta   90.00
_cell.angle_gamma   90.00
#
_symmetry.space_group_name_H-M   'P 1'
#
loop_
_entity.id
_entity.type
_entity.pdbx_description
1 polymer ?
#
loop_
_entity_poly.entity_id
_entity_poly.type
_entity_poly.pdbx_seq_one_letter_code
_entity_poly.pdbx_strand_id
1 'polypeptide(L)'
;MDIPLYFYAAFKDMDRLAPGSDKSTLKAIDYIDFNNDSQLTILDIGCGAGASTLLLADYFKNSTIEAIDLFPHYLKVLDEKIADNDLDNRVYTCQMDMNDLDYPNCEFDIVFSEVSAYIMGFAKALKSWKRVLKQNGYLVVSELSWIQKPSKESKKFWKTHYSEIDTIENKIALIKDEGYEFIDYFILPKSDFEDYYANLESNLRTLDDNDFKKDFKKEIEVYENNSDDYSYVYYIMKKEVYQ
;
A
#
# COMPACT_ATOMS: atom_id res chain seq x y z
N MET A 1 -10.76 -11.66 -13.00
CA MET A 1 -9.79 -12.80 -12.90
C MET A 1 -10.20 -13.61 -11.68
N ASP A 2 -10.49 -14.90 -11.85
CA ASP A 2 -10.87 -15.74 -10.70
C ASP A 2 -9.61 -16.06 -9.91
N ILE A 3 -9.52 -15.52 -8.71
CA ILE A 3 -8.43 -15.85 -7.79
C ILE A 3 -8.74 -17.19 -7.15
N PRO A 4 -7.75 -18.10 -7.11
CA PRO A 4 -7.94 -19.39 -6.47
C PRO A 4 -8.32 -19.23 -4.99
N LEU A 5 -9.20 -20.11 -4.48
CA LEU A 5 -9.66 -20.08 -3.09
C LEU A 5 -8.53 -20.13 -2.05
N TYR A 6 -7.40 -20.76 -2.40
CA TYR A 6 -6.24 -20.83 -1.53
C TYR A 6 -5.60 -19.45 -1.27
N PHE A 7 -5.74 -18.50 -2.20
CA PHE A 7 -5.27 -17.13 -1.98
C PHE A 7 -6.04 -16.46 -0.82
N TYR A 8 -7.36 -16.54 -0.84
CA TYR A 8 -8.18 -16.00 0.25
C TYR A 8 -7.93 -16.73 1.57
N ALA A 9 -7.66 -18.04 1.52
CA ALA A 9 -7.36 -18.81 2.71
C ALA A 9 -5.99 -18.45 3.32
N ALA A 10 -5.02 -18.06 2.51
CA ALA A 10 -3.72 -17.60 2.99
C ALA A 10 -3.81 -16.29 3.79
N PHE A 11 -4.73 -15.40 3.43
CA PHE A 11 -4.93 -14.11 4.09
C PHE A 11 -6.18 -14.07 4.97
N LYS A 12 -6.71 -15.26 5.31
CA LYS A 12 -7.91 -15.37 6.13
C LYS A 12 -7.69 -14.72 7.50
N ASP A 13 -8.68 -13.95 7.95
CA ASP A 13 -8.72 -13.27 9.25
C ASP A 13 -7.52 -12.30 9.47
N MET A 14 -6.88 -11.85 8.39
CA MET A 14 -5.85 -10.82 8.44
C MET A 14 -6.46 -9.46 8.10
N ASP A 15 -6.29 -8.48 8.98
CA ASP A 15 -6.71 -7.10 8.72
C ASP A 15 -5.80 -6.41 7.68
N ARG A 16 -4.51 -6.75 7.69
CA ARG A 16 -3.51 -6.31 6.72
C ARG A 16 -3.06 -7.48 5.85
N LEU A 17 -3.08 -7.27 4.54
CA LEU A 17 -2.71 -8.29 3.55
C LEU A 17 -1.25 -8.17 3.10
N ALA A 18 -0.47 -7.34 3.79
CA ALA A 18 0.92 -7.03 3.51
C ALA A 18 1.64 -6.56 4.79
N PRO A 19 2.99 -6.48 4.80
CA PRO A 19 3.74 -5.92 5.92
C PRO A 19 3.33 -4.49 6.24
N GLY A 20 3.11 -4.19 7.52
CA GLY A 20 2.69 -2.88 8.00
C GLY A 20 2.05 -2.94 9.38
N SER A 21 1.78 -1.78 9.98
CA SER A 21 1.08 -1.66 11.26
C SER A 21 0.29 -0.35 11.30
N ASP A 22 -0.69 -0.27 12.19
CA ASP A 22 -1.44 0.96 12.43
C ASP A 22 -0.52 2.12 12.81
N LYS A 23 0.52 1.83 13.59
CA LYS A 23 1.53 2.82 13.97
C LYS A 23 2.28 3.37 12.75
N SER A 24 2.64 2.53 11.81
CA SER A 24 3.35 2.94 10.60
C SER A 24 2.44 3.72 9.65
N THR A 25 1.19 3.28 9.49
CA THR A 25 0.19 4.01 8.68
C THR A 25 -0.11 5.38 9.29
N LEU A 26 -0.35 5.48 10.61
CA LEU A 26 -0.58 6.76 11.29
C LEU A 26 0.64 7.67 11.19
N LYS A 27 1.87 7.13 11.31
CA LYS A 27 3.09 7.91 11.09
C LYS A 27 3.15 8.47 9.67
N ALA A 28 2.72 7.74 8.65
CA ALA A 28 2.68 8.25 7.27
C ALA A 28 1.62 9.36 7.10
N ILE A 29 0.48 9.21 7.75
CA ILE A 29 -0.59 10.22 7.78
C ILE A 29 -0.13 11.50 8.47
N ASP A 30 0.65 11.43 9.53
CA ASP A 30 1.17 12.60 10.28
C ASP A 30 2.08 13.52 9.45
N TYR A 31 2.63 13.04 8.33
CA TYR A 31 3.37 13.89 7.38
C TYR A 31 2.49 14.72 6.46
N ILE A 32 1.17 14.46 6.43
CA ILE A 32 0.23 15.18 5.59
C ILE A 32 -0.20 16.47 6.30
N ASP A 33 0.25 17.61 5.76
CA ASP A 33 -0.02 18.93 6.35
C ASP A 33 -1.42 19.47 5.95
N PHE A 34 -2.45 18.66 6.25
CA PHE A 34 -3.84 19.10 6.25
C PHE A 34 -4.40 19.04 7.67
N ASN A 35 -5.26 20.01 8.00
CA ASN A 35 -5.99 19.92 9.25
C ASN A 35 -6.90 18.68 9.25
N ASN A 36 -6.86 17.88 10.28
CA ASN A 36 -7.68 16.67 10.41
C ASN A 36 -9.19 16.91 10.43
N ASP A 37 -9.62 18.16 10.72
CA ASP A 37 -11.02 18.59 10.63
C ASP A 37 -11.41 19.09 9.22
N SER A 38 -10.49 19.11 8.26
CA SER A 38 -10.75 19.53 6.89
C SER A 38 -11.68 18.55 6.18
N GLN A 39 -12.51 19.10 5.29
CA GLN A 39 -13.30 18.29 4.37
C GLN A 39 -12.46 17.92 3.15
N LEU A 40 -11.82 16.77 3.19
CA LEU A 40 -10.95 16.27 2.11
C LEU A 40 -11.66 15.17 1.32
N THR A 41 -11.20 14.99 0.08
CA THR A 41 -11.49 13.81 -0.72
C THR A 41 -10.25 12.94 -0.77
N ILE A 42 -10.34 11.69 -0.34
CA ILE A 42 -9.22 10.75 -0.18
C ILE A 42 -9.47 9.52 -1.05
N LEU A 43 -8.46 9.08 -1.78
CA LEU A 43 -8.47 7.82 -2.51
C LEU A 43 -7.48 6.85 -1.88
N ASP A 44 -7.96 5.70 -1.43
CA ASP A 44 -7.12 4.59 -0.94
C ASP A 44 -7.05 3.50 -2.02
N ILE A 45 -5.87 3.34 -2.63
CA ILE A 45 -5.64 2.45 -3.77
C ILE A 45 -5.05 1.12 -3.32
N GLY A 46 -5.73 0.02 -3.63
CA GLY A 46 -5.36 -1.32 -3.16
C GLY A 46 -5.68 -1.47 -1.67
N CYS A 47 -6.86 -1.01 -1.28
CA CYS A 47 -7.28 -0.90 0.12
C CYS A 47 -7.39 -2.26 0.85
N GLY A 48 -7.47 -3.38 0.12
CA GLY A 48 -7.62 -4.71 0.68
C GLY A 48 -8.80 -4.79 1.66
N ALA A 49 -8.57 -5.35 2.84
CA ALA A 49 -9.55 -5.46 3.92
C ALA A 49 -9.74 -4.16 4.74
N GLY A 50 -9.13 -3.03 4.30
CA GLY A 50 -9.42 -1.69 4.78
C GLY A 50 -8.61 -1.21 5.98
N ALA A 51 -7.46 -1.79 6.29
CA ALA A 51 -6.66 -1.37 7.43
C ALA A 51 -6.24 0.10 7.34
N SER A 52 -5.70 0.56 6.19
CA SER A 52 -5.39 1.96 5.92
C SER A 52 -6.64 2.83 5.84
N THR A 53 -7.69 2.35 5.16
CA THR A 53 -8.94 3.08 4.96
C THR A 53 -9.57 3.51 6.30
N LEU A 54 -9.66 2.60 7.26
CA LEU A 54 -10.27 2.88 8.57
C LEU A 54 -9.43 3.88 9.38
N LEU A 55 -8.10 3.81 9.31
CA LEU A 55 -7.21 4.77 9.96
C LEU A 55 -7.30 6.16 9.34
N LEU A 56 -7.37 6.24 8.00
CA LEU A 56 -7.62 7.51 7.29
C LEU A 56 -8.97 8.09 7.70
N ALA A 57 -10.00 7.24 7.84
CA ALA A 57 -11.33 7.67 8.27
C ALA A 57 -11.35 8.17 9.71
N ASP A 58 -10.65 7.53 10.62
CA ASP A 58 -10.58 7.98 12.03
C ASP A 58 -9.75 9.27 12.17
N TYR A 59 -8.68 9.41 11.41
CA TYR A 59 -7.82 10.59 11.45
C TYR A 59 -8.48 11.82 10.81
N PHE A 60 -9.03 11.69 9.59
CA PHE A 60 -9.70 12.76 8.84
C PHE A 60 -11.23 12.66 8.95
N LYS A 61 -11.78 13.03 10.09
CA LYS A 61 -13.18 12.75 10.49
C LYS A 61 -14.26 13.36 9.60
N ASN A 62 -13.93 14.45 8.91
CA ASN A 62 -14.88 15.17 8.03
C ASN A 62 -14.66 14.88 6.55
N SER A 63 -13.77 13.92 6.22
CA SER A 63 -13.39 13.64 4.84
C SER A 63 -14.24 12.52 4.23
N THR A 64 -14.36 12.56 2.92
CA THR A 64 -14.93 11.47 2.11
C THR A 64 -13.79 10.59 1.59
N ILE A 65 -13.93 9.29 1.70
CA ILE A 65 -12.92 8.32 1.27
C ILE A 65 -13.51 7.37 0.22
N GLU A 66 -12.83 7.26 -0.91
CA GLU A 66 -13.03 6.22 -1.90
C GLU A 66 -11.95 5.16 -1.69
N ALA A 67 -12.32 3.93 -1.40
CA ALA A 67 -11.43 2.80 -1.18
C ALA A 67 -11.57 1.81 -2.34
N ILE A 68 -10.51 1.63 -3.13
CA ILE A 68 -10.57 0.77 -4.31
C ILE A 68 -9.66 -0.45 -4.18
N ASP A 69 -10.18 -1.57 -4.64
CA ASP A 69 -9.42 -2.82 -4.79
C ASP A 69 -9.93 -3.62 -5.98
N LEU A 70 -9.09 -4.49 -6.53
CA LEU A 70 -9.50 -5.38 -7.63
C LEU A 70 -10.37 -6.54 -7.13
N PHE A 71 -10.26 -6.90 -5.84
CA PHE A 71 -10.82 -8.12 -5.27
C PHE A 71 -12.10 -7.87 -4.46
N PRO A 72 -13.28 -8.18 -5.00
CA PRO A 72 -14.56 -7.91 -4.34
C PRO A 72 -14.71 -8.64 -3.00
N HIS A 73 -13.97 -9.72 -2.78
CA HIS A 73 -13.97 -10.42 -1.50
C HIS A 73 -13.49 -9.53 -0.35
N TYR A 74 -12.39 -8.80 -0.56
CA TYR A 74 -11.85 -7.90 0.47
C TYR A 74 -12.68 -6.63 0.61
N LEU A 75 -13.23 -6.12 -0.48
CA LEU A 75 -14.17 -4.99 -0.42
C LEU A 75 -15.40 -5.31 0.42
N LYS A 76 -15.92 -6.54 0.31
CA LYS A 76 -17.02 -6.99 1.17
C LYS A 76 -16.62 -7.00 2.66
N VAL A 77 -15.42 -7.44 2.99
CA VAL A 77 -14.91 -7.39 4.37
C VAL A 77 -14.80 -5.94 4.86
N LEU A 78 -14.34 -5.04 3.98
CA LEU A 78 -14.27 -3.61 4.30
C LEU A 78 -15.67 -3.00 4.47
N ASP A 79 -16.65 -3.34 3.61
CA ASP A 79 -18.03 -2.87 3.73
C ASP A 79 -18.65 -3.26 5.09
N GLU A 80 -18.41 -4.49 5.56
CA GLU A 80 -18.85 -4.94 6.89
C GLU A 80 -18.21 -4.07 8.00
N LYS A 81 -16.91 -3.78 7.91
CA LYS A 81 -16.21 -2.91 8.88
C LYS A 81 -16.68 -1.45 8.80
N ILE A 82 -17.01 -0.93 7.63
CA ILE A 82 -17.57 0.42 7.43
C ILE A 82 -18.90 0.53 8.18
N ALA A 83 -19.81 -0.44 8.01
CA ALA A 83 -21.08 -0.50 8.68
C ALA A 83 -20.94 -0.62 10.21
N ASP A 84 -20.04 -1.49 10.69
CA ASP A 84 -19.78 -1.70 12.12
C ASP A 84 -19.21 -0.44 12.82
N ASN A 85 -18.63 0.50 12.07
CA ASN A 85 -18.05 1.75 12.57
C ASN A 85 -18.90 3.00 12.22
N ASP A 86 -20.12 2.85 11.71
CA ASP A 86 -21.02 3.96 11.34
C ASP A 86 -20.38 4.92 10.29
N LEU A 87 -19.61 4.39 9.32
CA LEU A 87 -18.86 5.15 8.32
C LEU A 87 -19.54 5.22 6.94
N ASP A 88 -20.70 4.57 6.75
CA ASP A 88 -21.42 4.43 5.46
C ASP A 88 -21.74 5.76 4.76
N ASN A 89 -21.75 6.85 5.50
CA ASN A 89 -22.08 8.17 4.98
C ASN A 89 -20.87 8.90 4.36
N ARG A 90 -19.65 8.36 4.45
CA ARG A 90 -18.42 9.03 3.99
C ARG A 90 -17.29 8.12 3.52
N VAL A 91 -17.39 6.82 3.70
CA VAL A 91 -16.43 5.84 3.19
C VAL A 91 -17.14 4.91 2.22
N TYR A 92 -16.65 4.85 1.01
CA TYR A 92 -17.24 4.08 -0.09
C TYR A 92 -16.21 3.14 -0.67
N THR A 93 -16.64 1.91 -1.00
CA THR A 93 -15.79 0.94 -1.68
C THR A 93 -16.14 0.84 -3.16
N CYS A 94 -15.14 0.61 -4.00
CA CYS A 94 -15.34 0.41 -5.43
C CYS A 94 -14.39 -0.67 -5.97
N GLN A 95 -14.95 -1.64 -6.68
CA GLN A 95 -14.11 -2.59 -7.41
C GLN A 95 -13.52 -1.91 -8.65
N MET A 96 -12.21 -1.66 -8.64
CA MET A 96 -11.52 -0.93 -9.71
C MET A 96 -10.08 -1.43 -9.88
N ASP A 97 -9.61 -1.45 -11.12
CA ASP A 97 -8.19 -1.69 -11.42
C ASP A 97 -7.39 -0.40 -11.22
N MET A 98 -6.36 -0.43 -10.39
CA MET A 98 -5.47 0.70 -10.16
C MET A 98 -4.74 1.20 -11.42
N ASN A 99 -4.70 0.37 -12.47
CA ASN A 99 -4.16 0.73 -13.78
C ASN A 99 -5.10 1.60 -14.61
N ASP A 100 -6.38 1.61 -14.32
CA ASP A 100 -7.42 2.29 -15.11
C ASP A 100 -8.43 2.97 -14.17
N LEU A 101 -8.00 4.04 -13.54
CA LEU A 101 -8.81 4.81 -12.60
C LEU A 101 -9.89 5.60 -13.35
N ASP A 102 -11.17 5.28 -13.11
CA ASP A 102 -12.31 6.00 -13.68
C ASP A 102 -12.73 7.19 -12.80
N TYR A 103 -11.79 8.11 -12.58
CA TYR A 103 -12.02 9.37 -11.85
C TYR A 103 -11.63 10.57 -12.69
N PRO A 104 -12.27 11.75 -12.46
CA PRO A 104 -11.84 13.00 -13.06
C PRO A 104 -10.41 13.39 -12.68
N ASN A 105 -9.81 14.28 -13.46
CA ASN A 105 -8.54 14.88 -13.08
C ASN A 105 -8.75 15.83 -11.88
N CYS A 106 -7.77 15.88 -10.98
CA CYS A 106 -7.77 16.76 -9.81
C CYS A 106 -8.97 16.55 -8.87
N GLU A 107 -9.31 15.30 -8.58
CA GLU A 107 -10.45 14.93 -7.73
C GLU A 107 -10.06 14.81 -6.26
N PHE A 108 -8.86 14.28 -5.96
CA PHE A 108 -8.47 13.91 -4.61
C PHE A 108 -7.43 14.85 -4.00
N ASP A 109 -7.64 15.18 -2.72
CA ASP A 109 -6.67 15.90 -1.90
C ASP A 109 -5.53 14.97 -1.47
N ILE A 110 -5.84 13.71 -1.21
CA ILE A 110 -4.89 12.66 -0.81
C ILE A 110 -5.13 11.41 -1.67
N VAL A 111 -4.06 10.86 -2.20
CA VAL A 111 -4.01 9.48 -2.73
C VAL A 111 -3.08 8.70 -1.82
N PHE A 112 -3.60 7.61 -1.26
CA PHE A 112 -2.89 6.71 -0.35
C PHE A 112 -2.80 5.31 -0.95
N SER A 113 -1.66 4.65 -0.81
CA SER A 113 -1.46 3.29 -1.32
C SER A 113 -0.44 2.55 -0.47
N GLU A 114 -0.93 1.59 0.31
CA GLU A 114 -0.08 0.79 1.19
C GLU A 114 0.22 -0.57 0.56
N VAL A 115 1.50 -0.81 0.25
CA VAL A 115 2.03 -2.07 -0.31
C VAL A 115 1.24 -2.58 -1.52
N SER A 116 0.86 -1.68 -2.44
CA SER A 116 0.13 -2.09 -3.65
C SER A 116 0.72 -1.55 -4.96
N ALA A 117 1.46 -0.43 -4.91
CA ALA A 117 2.02 0.21 -6.10
C ALA A 117 2.95 -0.69 -6.92
N TYR A 118 3.70 -1.58 -6.28
CA TYR A 118 4.59 -2.54 -6.93
C TYR A 118 3.89 -3.43 -7.96
N ILE A 119 2.57 -3.69 -7.80
CA ILE A 119 1.78 -4.54 -8.70
C ILE A 119 1.73 -3.96 -10.11
N MET A 120 1.65 -2.64 -10.25
CA MET A 120 1.68 -1.97 -11.55
C MET A 120 3.05 -1.38 -11.92
N GLY A 121 3.99 -1.37 -10.98
CA GLY A 121 5.30 -0.73 -11.07
C GLY A 121 5.28 0.70 -10.55
N PHE A 122 6.27 1.05 -9.70
CA PHE A 122 6.31 2.31 -8.98
C PHE A 122 6.34 3.53 -9.91
N ALA A 123 7.17 3.49 -10.97
CA ALA A 123 7.22 4.57 -11.97
C ALA A 123 5.86 4.82 -12.64
N LYS A 124 5.17 3.74 -13.00
CA LYS A 124 3.86 3.81 -13.64
C LYS A 124 2.80 4.33 -12.67
N ALA A 125 2.84 3.91 -11.39
CA ALA A 125 1.95 4.39 -10.35
C ALA A 125 2.08 5.91 -10.15
N LEU A 126 3.31 6.42 -9.96
CA LEU A 126 3.58 7.85 -9.82
C LEU A 126 2.99 8.65 -10.97
N LYS A 127 3.24 8.22 -12.22
CA LYS A 127 2.77 8.91 -13.42
C LYS A 127 1.24 8.86 -13.55
N SER A 128 0.63 7.69 -13.34
CA SER A 128 -0.80 7.47 -13.61
C SER A 128 -1.68 8.10 -12.54
N TRP A 129 -1.27 8.03 -11.27
CA TRP A 129 -2.07 8.54 -10.15
C TRP A 129 -1.97 10.05 -9.99
N LYS A 130 -0.92 10.69 -10.55
CA LYS A 130 -0.75 12.15 -10.51
C LYS A 130 -1.93 12.92 -11.08
N ARG A 131 -2.60 12.39 -12.10
CA ARG A 131 -3.72 13.09 -12.75
C ARG A 131 -4.91 13.30 -11.83
N VAL A 132 -5.21 12.31 -10.98
CA VAL A 132 -6.38 12.37 -10.08
C VAL A 132 -6.10 13.20 -8.82
N LEU A 133 -4.84 13.52 -8.51
CA LEU A 133 -4.49 14.43 -7.43
C LEU A 133 -4.79 15.89 -7.78
N LYS A 134 -5.39 16.60 -6.85
CA LYS A 134 -5.50 18.08 -6.87
C LYS A 134 -4.11 18.72 -6.82
N GLN A 135 -4.02 19.98 -7.21
CA GLN A 135 -2.82 20.79 -6.97
C GLN A 135 -2.54 20.87 -5.46
N ASN A 136 -1.31 20.73 -5.04
CA ASN A 136 -0.90 20.59 -3.63
C ASN A 136 -1.44 19.35 -2.92
N GLY A 137 -2.08 18.42 -3.62
CA GLY A 137 -2.52 17.15 -3.07
C GLY A 137 -1.34 16.21 -2.75
N TYR A 138 -1.52 15.36 -1.77
CA TYR A 138 -0.50 14.41 -1.32
C TYR A 138 -0.66 13.05 -1.96
N LEU A 139 0.44 12.47 -2.40
CA LEU A 139 0.56 11.05 -2.69
C LEU A 139 1.43 10.40 -1.60
N VAL A 140 0.89 9.42 -0.92
CA VAL A 140 1.58 8.62 0.09
C VAL A 140 1.60 7.16 -0.36
N VAL A 141 2.79 6.61 -0.56
CA VAL A 141 2.96 5.25 -1.08
C VAL A 141 3.98 4.50 -0.24
N SER A 142 3.66 3.30 0.20
CA SER A 142 4.68 2.39 0.70
C SER A 142 5.14 1.44 -0.41
N GLU A 143 6.45 1.40 -0.64
CA GLU A 143 7.07 0.76 -1.79
C GLU A 143 8.32 -0.02 -1.39
N LEU A 144 8.50 -1.22 -1.96
CA LEU A 144 9.63 -2.08 -1.67
C LEU A 144 10.94 -1.47 -2.17
N SER A 145 11.93 -1.34 -1.28
CA SER A 145 13.20 -0.67 -1.58
C SER A 145 14.39 -1.36 -0.93
N TRP A 146 15.55 -1.28 -1.58
CA TRP A 146 16.81 -1.64 -0.95
C TRP A 146 17.17 -0.60 0.11
N ILE A 147 17.38 -1.06 1.35
CA ILE A 147 17.79 -0.19 2.48
C ILE A 147 19.29 -0.27 2.75
N GLN A 148 19.94 -1.25 2.14
CA GLN A 148 21.40 -1.37 2.05
C GLN A 148 21.79 -2.13 0.78
N LYS A 149 23.10 -2.36 0.59
CA LYS A 149 23.59 -3.20 -0.52
C LYS A 149 23.09 -4.63 -0.34
N PRO A 150 22.23 -5.14 -1.24
CA PRO A 150 21.61 -6.45 -1.06
C PRO A 150 22.58 -7.61 -1.23
N SER A 151 22.30 -8.69 -0.52
CA SER A 151 22.92 -9.99 -0.70
C SER A 151 22.65 -10.56 -2.09
N LYS A 152 23.41 -11.58 -2.48
CA LYS A 152 23.16 -12.29 -3.76
C LYS A 152 21.80 -13.01 -3.75
N GLU A 153 21.38 -13.50 -2.59
CA GLU A 153 20.11 -14.22 -2.41
C GLU A 153 18.93 -13.27 -2.59
N SER A 154 18.88 -12.17 -1.84
CA SER A 154 17.83 -11.14 -1.96
C SER A 154 17.72 -10.60 -3.38
N LYS A 155 18.88 -10.27 -3.98
CA LYS A 155 18.92 -9.75 -5.36
C LYS A 155 18.38 -10.75 -6.39
N LYS A 156 18.69 -12.05 -6.21
CA LYS A 156 18.19 -13.11 -7.11
C LYS A 156 16.69 -13.28 -6.94
N PHE A 157 16.20 -13.30 -5.70
CA PHE A 157 14.78 -13.48 -5.38
C PHE A 157 13.96 -12.32 -5.98
N TRP A 158 14.27 -11.08 -5.61
CA TRP A 158 13.50 -9.92 -6.06
C TRP A 158 13.62 -9.63 -7.55
N LYS A 159 14.72 -10.02 -8.22
CA LYS A 159 14.79 -9.94 -9.69
C LYS A 159 13.68 -10.73 -10.38
N THR A 160 13.20 -11.81 -9.76
CA THR A 160 12.13 -12.65 -10.33
C THR A 160 10.75 -12.16 -9.92
N HIS A 161 10.59 -11.67 -8.69
CA HIS A 161 9.28 -11.34 -8.11
C HIS A 161 8.92 -9.85 -8.26
N TYR A 162 9.90 -8.97 -8.15
CA TYR A 162 9.74 -7.53 -8.37
C TYR A 162 11.04 -6.91 -8.88
N SER A 163 11.23 -6.90 -10.18
CA SER A 163 12.48 -6.43 -10.80
C SER A 163 12.72 -4.92 -10.69
N GLU A 164 11.69 -4.13 -10.35
CA GLU A 164 11.77 -2.67 -10.18
C GLU A 164 12.17 -2.24 -8.76
N ILE A 165 12.50 -3.19 -7.86
CA ILE A 165 13.07 -2.86 -6.56
C ILE A 165 14.38 -2.10 -6.76
N ASP A 166 14.51 -0.93 -6.10
CA ASP A 166 15.66 -0.05 -6.24
C ASP A 166 16.02 0.61 -4.90
N THR A 167 17.09 1.39 -4.86
CA THR A 167 17.50 2.11 -3.66
C THR A 167 16.55 3.26 -3.34
N ILE A 168 16.54 3.67 -2.08
CA ILE A 168 15.75 4.82 -1.61
C ILE A 168 16.11 6.08 -2.42
N GLU A 169 17.41 6.30 -2.67
CA GLU A 169 17.90 7.45 -3.43
C GLU A 169 17.35 7.48 -4.86
N ASN A 170 17.33 6.32 -5.54
CA ASN A 170 16.82 6.22 -6.90
C ASN A 170 15.27 6.39 -6.92
N LYS A 171 14.56 5.84 -5.95
CA LYS A 171 13.11 6.06 -5.80
C LYS A 171 12.79 7.55 -5.57
N ILE A 172 13.56 8.25 -4.72
CA ILE A 172 13.42 9.70 -4.50
C ILE A 172 13.73 10.49 -5.77
N ALA A 173 14.76 10.12 -6.52
CA ALA A 173 15.07 10.77 -7.80
C ALA A 173 13.90 10.61 -8.78
N LEU A 174 13.33 9.41 -8.90
CA LEU A 174 12.18 9.13 -9.75
C LEU A 174 10.94 9.96 -9.33
N ILE A 175 10.66 10.10 -8.02
CA ILE A 175 9.58 10.93 -7.52
C ILE A 175 9.72 12.38 -8.01
N LYS A 176 10.93 12.94 -7.94
CA LYS A 176 11.22 14.31 -8.39
C LYS A 176 11.14 14.44 -9.91
N ASP A 177 11.64 13.45 -10.65
CA ASP A 177 11.60 13.42 -12.12
C ASP A 177 10.16 13.34 -12.64
N GLU A 178 9.26 12.68 -11.89
CA GLU A 178 7.83 12.67 -12.20
C GLU A 178 7.11 13.98 -11.77
N GLY A 179 7.84 14.99 -11.28
CA GLY A 179 7.35 16.33 -10.93
C GLY A 179 6.49 16.33 -9.67
N TYR A 180 6.95 15.64 -8.65
CA TYR A 180 6.45 15.76 -7.28
C TYR A 180 7.48 16.49 -6.43
N GLU A 181 7.01 17.30 -5.51
CA GLU A 181 7.78 17.74 -4.36
C GLU A 181 7.94 16.57 -3.39
N PHE A 182 9.16 16.10 -3.19
CA PHE A 182 9.45 15.07 -2.20
C PHE A 182 9.43 15.70 -0.80
N ILE A 183 8.61 15.16 0.10
CA ILE A 183 8.47 15.66 1.48
C ILE A 183 9.39 14.88 2.42
N ASP A 184 9.17 13.57 2.56
CA ASP A 184 9.97 12.73 3.46
C ASP A 184 9.78 11.25 3.12
N TYR A 185 10.54 10.40 3.81
CA TYR A 185 10.38 8.96 3.79
C TYR A 185 10.67 8.34 5.15
N PHE A 186 10.19 7.14 5.39
CA PHE A 186 10.68 6.31 6.48
C PHE A 186 10.58 4.82 6.13
N ILE A 187 11.49 4.04 6.73
CA ILE A 187 11.57 2.59 6.56
C ILE A 187 10.63 1.93 7.55
N LEU A 188 9.85 0.94 7.12
CA LEU A 188 9.05 0.12 8.02
C LEU A 188 9.95 -0.62 9.01
N PRO A 189 9.60 -0.67 10.29
CA PRO A 189 10.31 -1.46 11.28
C PRO A 189 10.16 -2.96 11.00
N LYS A 190 11.13 -3.75 11.41
CA LYS A 190 11.10 -5.21 11.25
C LYS A 190 9.86 -5.86 11.88
N SER A 191 9.36 -5.32 13.00
CA SER A 191 8.14 -5.80 13.65
C SER A 191 6.93 -5.86 12.72
N ASP A 192 6.80 -4.92 11.77
CA ASP A 192 5.70 -4.88 10.82
C ASP A 192 5.71 -6.07 9.85
N PHE A 193 6.91 -6.61 9.56
CA PHE A 193 7.08 -7.83 8.77
C PHE A 193 6.89 -9.09 9.62
N GLU A 194 7.41 -9.09 10.85
CA GLU A 194 7.34 -10.22 11.76
C GLU A 194 5.89 -10.60 12.06
N ASP A 195 5.06 -9.62 12.38
CA ASP A 195 3.62 -9.81 12.64
C ASP A 195 2.89 -10.31 11.40
N TYR A 196 3.18 -9.73 10.23
CA TYR A 196 2.58 -10.15 8.96
C TYR A 196 2.96 -11.60 8.62
N TYR A 197 4.26 -11.93 8.64
CA TYR A 197 4.72 -13.28 8.29
C TYR A 197 4.27 -14.34 9.30
N ALA A 198 4.18 -14.02 10.59
CA ALA A 198 3.66 -14.94 11.59
C ALA A 198 2.20 -15.35 11.31
N ASN A 199 1.36 -14.38 10.97
CA ASN A 199 -0.03 -14.64 10.60
C ASN A 199 -0.14 -15.42 9.28
N LEU A 200 0.58 -14.98 8.25
CA LEU A 200 0.61 -15.63 6.95
C LEU A 200 1.09 -17.09 7.08
N GLU A 201 2.18 -17.33 7.80
CA GLU A 201 2.72 -18.70 8.01
C GLU A 201 1.71 -19.60 8.72
N SER A 202 0.99 -19.07 9.72
CA SER A 202 -0.08 -19.80 10.40
C SER A 202 -1.16 -20.24 9.43
N ASN A 203 -1.61 -19.36 8.55
CA ASN A 203 -2.62 -19.67 7.55
C ASN A 203 -2.08 -20.65 6.49
N LEU A 204 -0.85 -20.46 6.02
CA LEU A 204 -0.21 -21.36 5.05
C LEU A 204 -0.10 -22.80 5.55
N ARG A 205 -0.01 -23.03 6.87
CA ARG A 205 0.02 -24.40 7.45
C ARG A 205 -1.28 -25.17 7.18
N THR A 206 -2.39 -24.47 7.02
CA THR A 206 -3.71 -25.06 6.77
C THR A 206 -3.97 -25.41 5.31
N LEU A 207 -3.13 -24.93 4.39
CA LEU A 207 -3.27 -25.14 2.96
C LEU A 207 -2.53 -26.40 2.49
N ASP A 208 -3.09 -27.04 1.47
CA ASP A 208 -2.40 -28.09 0.74
C ASP A 208 -1.13 -27.54 0.07
N ASP A 209 -0.15 -28.41 -0.18
CA ASP A 209 1.10 -28.04 -0.84
C ASP A 209 0.84 -27.69 -2.31
N ASN A 210 1.15 -26.45 -2.67
CA ASN A 210 1.04 -25.91 -4.03
C ASN A 210 2.19 -24.90 -4.26
N ASP A 211 2.30 -24.38 -5.48
CA ASP A 211 3.40 -23.47 -5.83
C ASP A 211 3.28 -22.12 -5.12
N PHE A 212 2.07 -21.62 -4.94
CA PHE A 212 1.80 -20.40 -4.17
C PHE A 212 2.33 -20.49 -2.73
N LYS A 213 2.02 -21.60 -2.02
CA LYS A 213 2.54 -21.84 -0.66
C LYS A 213 4.05 -21.93 -0.62
N LYS A 214 4.67 -22.56 -1.64
CA LYS A 214 6.14 -22.64 -1.76
C LYS A 214 6.78 -21.27 -1.98
N ASP A 215 6.17 -20.44 -2.83
CA ASP A 215 6.66 -19.09 -3.12
C ASP A 215 6.65 -18.22 -1.86
N PHE A 216 5.55 -18.21 -1.10
CA PHE A 216 5.51 -17.48 0.17
C PHE A 216 6.45 -18.01 1.23
N LYS A 217 6.60 -19.33 1.34
CA LYS A 217 7.61 -19.91 2.25
C LYS A 217 9.02 -19.48 1.87
N LYS A 218 9.30 -19.39 0.55
CA LYS A 218 10.62 -18.92 0.09
C LYS A 218 10.80 -17.43 0.36
N GLU A 219 9.75 -16.62 0.22
CA GLU A 219 9.79 -15.20 0.57
C GLU A 219 10.10 -15.00 2.04
N ILE A 220 9.41 -15.72 2.93
CA ILE A 220 9.66 -15.70 4.39
C ILE A 220 11.12 -16.09 4.69
N GLU A 221 11.61 -17.19 4.13
CA GLU A 221 13.00 -17.65 4.30
C GLU A 221 14.01 -16.58 3.86
N VAL A 222 13.76 -15.94 2.70
CA VAL A 222 14.64 -14.88 2.19
C VAL A 222 14.63 -13.67 3.12
N TYR A 223 13.47 -13.30 3.64
CA TYR A 223 13.36 -12.21 4.61
C TYR A 223 14.08 -12.54 5.92
N GLU A 224 13.85 -13.71 6.52
CA GLU A 224 14.48 -14.12 7.76
C GLU A 224 16.01 -14.09 7.67
N ASN A 225 16.56 -14.52 6.53
CA ASN A 225 18.00 -14.55 6.30
C ASN A 225 18.60 -13.18 5.95
N ASN A 226 17.78 -12.24 5.41
CA ASN A 226 18.27 -11.01 4.79
C ASN A 226 17.40 -9.78 5.12
N SER A 227 16.80 -9.74 6.32
CA SER A 227 15.88 -8.66 6.74
C SER A 227 16.51 -7.26 6.80
N ASP A 228 17.83 -7.15 6.70
CA ASP A 228 18.54 -5.89 6.62
C ASP A 228 18.73 -5.37 5.18
N ASP A 229 18.45 -6.19 4.16
CA ASP A 229 18.72 -5.85 2.77
C ASP A 229 17.65 -4.91 2.18
N TYR A 230 16.38 -5.13 2.55
CA TYR A 230 15.24 -4.46 1.96
C TYR A 230 14.11 -4.27 2.98
N SER A 231 13.26 -3.31 2.69
CA SER A 231 12.03 -3.08 3.44
C SER A 231 11.00 -2.39 2.55
N TYR A 232 9.75 -2.37 2.98
CA TYR A 232 8.84 -1.35 2.51
C TYR A 232 9.23 0.00 3.12
N VAL A 233 9.20 1.02 2.28
CA VAL A 233 9.53 2.40 2.63
C VAL A 233 8.33 3.26 2.26
N TYR A 234 7.81 4.00 3.22
CA TYR A 234 6.83 5.03 2.91
C TYR A 234 7.54 6.22 2.28
N TYR A 235 7.03 6.65 1.14
CA TYR A 235 7.40 7.87 0.45
C TYR A 235 6.23 8.83 0.50
N ILE A 236 6.46 10.01 1.03
CA ILE A 236 5.47 11.08 1.14
C ILE A 236 5.88 12.18 0.16
N MET A 237 4.96 12.54 -0.70
CA MET A 237 5.20 13.54 -1.74
C MET A 237 3.95 14.37 -2.02
N LYS A 238 4.15 15.52 -2.64
CA LYS A 238 3.12 16.49 -2.95
C LYS A 238 3.12 16.82 -4.45
N LYS A 239 1.97 16.95 -5.07
CA LYS A 239 1.90 17.35 -6.46
C LYS A 239 2.31 18.81 -6.60
N GLU A 240 3.38 19.07 -7.37
CA GLU A 240 3.83 20.43 -7.62
C GLU A 240 2.77 21.29 -8.31
N VAL A 241 2.76 22.55 -7.94
CA VAL A 241 1.96 23.57 -8.65
C VAL A 241 2.74 24.00 -9.88
N TYR A 242 2.23 23.73 -11.06
CA TYR A 242 2.78 24.37 -12.26
C TYR A 242 2.43 25.87 -12.20
N GLN A 243 3.47 26.69 -12.12
CA GLN A 243 3.37 28.14 -12.27
C GLN A 243 3.04 28.52 -13.72
#